data_1df7945e15d353f2cd98f9ab5dcb68ea
#
_entry.id   1df7945e15d353f2cd98f9ab5dcb68ea
#
_cell.length_a   1.000
_cell.length_b   1.000
_cell.length_c   1.000
_cell.angle_alpha   90.00
_cell.angle_beta   90.00
_cell.angle_gamma   90.00
#
_symmetry.space_group_name_H-M   'P 1'
#
loop_
_entity.id
_entity.type
_entity.pdbx_description
1 polymer ?
#
loop_
_entity_poly.entity_id
_entity_poly.type
_entity_poly.pdbx_seq_one_letter_code
_entity_poly.pdbx_strand_id
1 'polypeptide(L)'
;MTDDRGAEVVLEHIMTTRAMRRFTDAPVDDAVILECLRAAQQAPSGGNVQPQQYLVVTAPEARTRVGHWYGRAYHRYETSLADPAEFRSDDDPRSWERPRDALR
;
A
#
# COMPACT_ATOMS: atom_id res chain seq x y z
N MET A 1 -21.60 13.39 -26.20
CA MET A 1 -21.34 11.93 -26.10
C MET A 1 -20.22 11.74 -25.10
N THR A 2 -20.57 11.42 -23.89
CA THR A 2 -19.58 11.13 -22.83
C THR A 2 -18.91 9.81 -23.17
N ASP A 3 -17.57 9.80 -23.21
CA ASP A 3 -16.81 8.56 -23.35
C ASP A 3 -16.93 7.78 -22.04
N ASP A 4 -17.95 6.96 -21.98
CA ASP A 4 -18.34 6.15 -20.83
C ASP A 4 -17.25 5.10 -20.48
N ARG A 5 -16.43 4.76 -21.47
CA ARG A 5 -15.37 3.77 -21.37
C ARG A 5 -14.24 4.18 -20.40
N GLY A 6 -13.93 5.49 -20.35
CA GLY A 6 -12.94 6.01 -19.41
C GLY A 6 -13.41 5.91 -17.96
N ALA A 7 -14.68 6.20 -17.71
CA ALA A 7 -15.28 6.09 -16.38
C ALA A 7 -15.36 4.63 -15.90
N GLU A 8 -15.69 3.70 -16.78
CA GLU A 8 -15.72 2.26 -16.48
C GLU A 8 -14.33 1.74 -16.06
N VAL A 9 -13.28 2.10 -16.80
CA VAL A 9 -11.90 1.69 -16.49
C VAL A 9 -11.47 2.22 -15.12
N VAL A 10 -11.74 3.48 -14.82
CA VAL A 10 -11.41 4.08 -13.52
C VAL A 10 -12.17 3.39 -12.40
N LEU A 11 -13.46 3.13 -12.59
CA LEU A 11 -14.29 2.44 -11.59
C LEU A 11 -13.79 1.00 -11.35
N GLU A 12 -13.44 0.27 -12.39
CA GLU A 12 -12.86 -1.07 -12.29
C GLU A 12 -11.58 -1.06 -11.46
N HIS A 13 -10.67 -0.10 -11.71
CA HIS A 13 -9.44 0.03 -10.93
C HIS A 13 -9.72 0.34 -9.47
N ILE A 14 -10.66 1.21 -9.17
CA ILE A 14 -11.05 1.52 -7.79
C ILE A 14 -11.62 0.27 -7.10
N MET A 15 -12.53 -0.43 -7.77
CA MET A 15 -13.20 -1.61 -7.20
C MET A 15 -12.29 -2.83 -7.03
N THR A 16 -11.22 -2.92 -7.82
CA THR A 16 -10.27 -4.03 -7.77
C THR A 16 -9.00 -3.70 -6.97
N THR A 17 -8.80 -2.44 -6.56
CA THR A 17 -7.65 -2.03 -5.76
C THR A 17 -7.64 -2.75 -4.42
N ARG A 18 -6.49 -3.32 -4.09
CA ARG A 18 -6.23 -3.99 -2.81
C ARG A 18 -4.76 -3.84 -2.42
N ALA A 19 -4.46 -4.00 -1.14
CA ALA A 19 -3.09 -3.98 -0.67
C ALA A 19 -2.35 -5.25 -1.14
N MET A 20 -1.40 -5.08 -2.05
CA MET A 20 -0.53 -6.16 -2.51
C MET A 20 0.65 -6.31 -1.56
N ARG A 21 0.89 -7.53 -1.05
CA ARG A 21 1.94 -7.81 -0.05
C ARG A 21 2.91 -8.90 -0.47
N ARG A 22 2.61 -9.58 -1.57
CA ARG A 22 3.50 -10.58 -2.16
C ARG A 22 3.95 -10.09 -3.52
N PHE A 23 5.24 -10.01 -3.71
CA PHE A 23 5.85 -9.48 -4.91
C PHE A 23 6.72 -10.56 -5.55
N THR A 24 6.92 -10.44 -6.85
CA THR A 24 7.88 -11.25 -7.60
C THR A 24 9.26 -10.62 -7.51
N ASP A 25 10.29 -11.37 -7.92
CA ASP A 25 11.67 -10.88 -8.02
C ASP A 25 11.94 -10.15 -9.35
N ALA A 26 10.90 -9.93 -10.16
CA ALA A 26 11.05 -9.23 -11.43
C ALA A 26 11.57 -7.80 -11.20
N PRO A 27 12.56 -7.34 -11.99
CA PRO A 27 13.06 -5.99 -11.89
C PRO A 27 11.97 -4.98 -12.28
N VAL A 28 12.00 -3.82 -11.65
CA VAL A 28 11.12 -2.70 -11.96
C VAL A 28 11.93 -1.62 -12.66
N ASP A 29 11.51 -1.24 -13.85
CA ASP A 29 12.15 -0.18 -14.62
C ASP A 29 12.02 1.18 -13.93
N ASP A 30 13.08 1.99 -13.96
CA ASP A 30 13.09 3.35 -13.40
C ASP A 30 11.98 4.22 -14.01
N ALA A 31 11.65 4.01 -15.29
CA ALA A 31 10.55 4.70 -15.95
C ALA A 31 9.19 4.42 -15.29
N VAL A 32 8.95 3.19 -14.87
CA VAL A 32 7.72 2.81 -14.16
C VAL A 32 7.66 3.48 -12.79
N ILE A 33 8.79 3.52 -12.08
CA ILE A 33 8.90 4.21 -10.78
C ILE A 33 8.56 5.70 -10.94
N LEU A 34 9.12 6.35 -11.96
CA LEU A 34 8.86 7.76 -12.24
C LEU A 34 7.38 8.02 -12.56
N GLU A 35 6.73 7.16 -13.34
CA GLU A 35 5.29 7.29 -13.61
C GLU A 35 4.45 7.13 -12.34
N CYS A 36 4.80 6.19 -11.47
CA CYS A 36 4.16 6.05 -10.17
C CYS A 36 4.31 7.31 -9.31
N LEU A 37 5.50 7.91 -9.29
CA LEU A 37 5.76 9.15 -8.54
C LEU A 37 4.98 10.33 -9.13
N ARG A 38 4.87 10.44 -10.45
CA ARG A 38 4.04 11.46 -11.11
C ARG A 38 2.58 11.31 -10.74
N ALA A 39 2.06 10.10 -10.74
CA ALA A 39 0.69 9.82 -10.30
C ALA A 39 0.48 10.18 -8.82
N ALA A 40 1.41 9.78 -7.95
CA ALA A 40 1.35 10.08 -6.51
C ALA A 40 1.39 11.59 -6.23
N GLN A 41 2.12 12.36 -7.04
CA GLN A 41 2.22 13.82 -6.90
C GLN A 41 0.90 14.55 -7.21
N GLN A 42 -0.05 13.89 -7.87
CA GLN A 42 -1.38 14.45 -8.14
C GLN A 42 -2.29 14.45 -6.90
N ALA A 43 -1.88 13.81 -5.80
CA ALA A 43 -2.67 13.81 -4.57
C ALA A 43 -2.87 15.25 -4.05
N PRO A 44 -4.09 15.61 -3.66
CA PRO A 44 -4.36 16.93 -3.10
C PRO A 44 -3.60 17.15 -1.80
N SER A 45 -3.23 18.40 -1.53
CA SER A 45 -2.59 18.80 -0.28
C SER A 45 -3.27 20.02 0.32
N GLY A 46 -3.27 20.14 1.65
CA GLY A 46 -3.84 21.28 2.35
C GLY A 46 -3.24 22.59 1.86
N GLY A 47 -4.08 23.55 1.45
CA GLY A 47 -3.63 24.81 0.88
C GLY A 47 -2.78 24.70 -0.38
N ASN A 48 -2.77 23.53 -1.03
CA ASN A 48 -1.91 23.22 -2.19
C ASN A 48 -0.40 23.46 -1.93
N VAL A 49 0.04 23.19 -0.72
CA VAL A 49 1.44 23.41 -0.29
C VAL A 49 2.39 22.39 -0.92
N GLN A 50 1.88 21.25 -1.36
CA GLN A 50 2.60 20.16 -2.03
C GLN A 50 3.89 19.74 -1.27
N PRO A 51 3.79 19.33 0.00
CA PRO A 51 4.95 19.02 0.83
C PRO A 51 5.53 17.63 0.57
N GLN A 52 4.94 16.87 -0.34
CA GLN A 52 5.34 15.50 -0.62
C GLN A 52 6.78 15.43 -1.12
N GLN A 53 7.56 14.59 -0.48
CA GLN A 53 8.92 14.25 -0.89
C GLN A 53 9.02 12.73 -1.02
N TYR A 54 9.75 12.28 -2.01
CA TYR A 54 9.92 10.85 -2.29
C TYR A 54 11.40 10.47 -2.23
N LEU A 55 11.69 9.39 -1.52
CA LEU A 55 13.01 8.78 -1.51
C LEU A 55 12.90 7.40 -2.17
N VAL A 56 13.54 7.23 -3.30
CA VAL A 56 13.60 5.95 -4.00
C VAL A 56 14.85 5.18 -3.57
N VAL A 57 14.65 4.02 -2.96
CA VAL A 57 15.73 3.18 -2.45
C VAL A 57 15.86 1.94 -3.33
N THR A 58 16.89 1.92 -4.17
CA THR A 58 17.15 0.83 -5.13
C THR A 58 18.34 -0.04 -4.74
N ALA A 59 19.34 0.52 -4.04
CA ALA A 59 20.53 -0.21 -3.64
C ALA A 59 20.19 -1.38 -2.69
N PRO A 60 20.64 -2.63 -2.98
CA PRO A 60 20.28 -3.81 -2.19
C PRO A 60 20.60 -3.68 -0.69
N GLU A 61 21.76 -3.11 -0.35
CA GLU A 61 22.18 -2.92 1.03
C GLU A 61 21.29 -1.92 1.77
N ALA A 62 20.89 -0.84 1.10
CA ALA A 62 19.99 0.15 1.67
C ALA A 62 18.59 -0.43 1.87
N ARG A 63 18.09 -1.20 0.91
CA ARG A 63 16.82 -1.92 1.01
C ARG A 63 16.83 -2.91 2.19
N THR A 64 17.90 -3.68 2.36
CA THR A 64 18.06 -4.61 3.49
C THR A 64 18.03 -3.87 4.82
N ARG A 65 18.70 -2.72 4.92
CA ARG A 65 18.72 -1.90 6.15
C ARG A 65 17.32 -1.35 6.47
N VAL A 66 16.62 -0.82 5.47
CA VAL A 66 15.22 -0.34 5.64
C VAL A 66 14.33 -1.49 6.09
N GLY A 67 14.43 -2.66 5.44
CA GLY A 67 13.67 -3.86 5.78
C GLY A 67 13.93 -4.32 7.22
N HIS A 68 15.18 -4.28 7.68
CA HIS A 68 15.53 -4.61 9.08
C HIS A 68 14.81 -3.69 10.08
N TRP A 69 14.86 -2.38 9.87
CA TRP A 69 14.21 -1.42 10.77
C TRP A 69 12.69 -1.50 10.69
N TYR A 70 12.15 -1.69 9.50
CA TYR A 70 10.72 -1.90 9.31
C TYR A 70 10.23 -3.16 10.06
N GLY A 71 10.93 -4.27 9.92
CA GLY A 71 10.60 -5.52 10.62
C GLY A 71 10.59 -5.36 12.14
N ARG A 72 11.55 -4.64 12.71
CA ARG A 72 11.58 -4.34 14.15
C ARG A 72 10.40 -3.48 14.59
N ALA A 73 10.07 -2.44 13.81
CA ALA A 73 8.94 -1.58 14.09
C ALA A 73 7.61 -2.34 13.97
N TYR A 74 7.48 -3.16 12.93
CA TYR A 74 6.31 -3.99 12.70
C TYR A 74 6.08 -4.99 13.82
N HIS A 75 7.12 -5.68 14.28
CA HIS A 75 7.00 -6.61 15.40
C HIS A 75 6.51 -5.92 16.68
N ARG A 76 7.03 -4.73 16.98
CA ARG A 76 6.57 -3.94 18.12
C ARG A 76 5.11 -3.52 17.96
N TYR A 77 4.71 -3.12 16.77
CA TYR A 77 3.33 -2.77 16.44
C TYR A 77 2.40 -3.98 16.58
N GLU A 78 2.77 -5.12 15.99
CA GLU A 78 1.99 -6.36 16.05
C GLU A 78 1.74 -6.82 17.49
N THR A 79 2.74 -6.70 18.36
CA THR A 79 2.61 -7.06 19.77
C THR A 79 1.79 -6.06 20.60
N SER A 80 1.62 -4.83 20.09
CA SER A 80 0.82 -3.79 20.74
C SER A 80 -0.64 -3.75 20.29
N LEU A 81 -0.98 -4.44 19.21
CA LEU A 81 -2.35 -4.49 18.73
C LEU A 81 -3.19 -5.38 19.68
N ALA A 82 -4.31 -4.81 20.12
CA ALA A 82 -5.38 -5.60 20.73
C ALA A 82 -5.88 -6.66 19.72
N ASP A 83 -6.36 -7.78 20.23
CA ASP A 83 -6.90 -8.83 19.36
C ASP A 83 -8.05 -8.23 18.52
N PRO A 84 -8.01 -8.34 17.18
CA PRO A 84 -9.10 -7.87 16.35
C PRO A 84 -10.46 -8.43 16.73
N ALA A 85 -10.49 -9.60 17.38
CA ALA A 85 -11.72 -10.20 17.91
C ALA A 85 -12.38 -9.34 18.99
N GLU A 86 -11.64 -8.49 19.71
CA GLU A 86 -12.21 -7.59 20.73
C GLU A 86 -13.06 -6.46 20.14
N PHE A 87 -12.86 -6.15 18.85
CA PHE A 87 -13.59 -5.10 18.13
C PHE A 87 -14.65 -5.65 17.18
N ARG A 88 -14.84 -6.97 17.18
CA ARG A 88 -15.79 -7.63 16.30
C ARG A 88 -17.18 -7.59 16.92
N SER A 89 -18.16 -7.03 16.20
CA SER A 89 -19.56 -7.31 16.49
C SER A 89 -19.95 -8.66 15.88
N ASP A 90 -20.74 -9.45 16.58
CA ASP A 90 -21.21 -10.76 16.10
C ASP A 90 -22.01 -10.67 14.78
N ASP A 91 -22.45 -9.47 14.42
CA ASP A 91 -23.22 -9.17 13.22
C ASP A 91 -22.37 -8.67 12.04
N ASP A 92 -21.04 -8.60 12.17
CA ASP A 92 -20.18 -8.12 11.07
C ASP A 92 -19.93 -9.24 10.03
N PRO A 93 -20.52 -9.15 8.81
CA PRO A 93 -20.38 -10.17 7.79
C PRO A 93 -18.97 -10.23 7.19
N ARG A 94 -18.08 -9.30 7.56
CA ARG A 94 -16.70 -9.29 7.06
C ARG A 94 -15.92 -10.37 7.78
N SER A 95 -15.46 -11.35 7.01
CA SER A 95 -14.53 -12.37 7.48
C SER A 95 -13.17 -11.72 7.79
N TRP A 96 -12.92 -11.41 9.06
CA TRP A 96 -11.62 -10.96 9.57
C TRP A 96 -10.62 -12.09 9.75
N GLU A 97 -11.01 -13.31 9.43
CA GLU A 97 -10.14 -14.48 9.41
C GLU A 97 -9.14 -14.40 8.25
N ARG A 98 -8.30 -13.38 8.27
CA ARG A 98 -7.05 -13.42 7.54
C ARG A 98 -6.04 -14.10 8.45
N PRO A 99 -5.50 -15.26 8.05
CA PRO A 99 -4.43 -15.87 8.80
C PRO A 99 -3.32 -14.81 8.98
N ARG A 100 -2.86 -14.61 10.21
CA ARG A 100 -1.69 -13.72 10.49
C ARG A 100 -0.49 -14.13 9.65
N ASP A 101 -0.42 -15.39 9.25
CA ASP A 101 0.59 -15.97 8.35
C ASP A 101 0.56 -15.43 6.91
N ALA A 102 -0.53 -14.79 6.48
CA ALA A 102 -0.60 -14.14 5.17
C ALA A 102 0.17 -12.81 5.10
N LEU A 103 0.68 -12.32 6.23
CA LEU A 103 1.46 -11.07 6.34
C LEU A 103 2.96 -11.31 6.46
N ARG A 104 3.42 -12.57 6.50
CA ARG A 104 4.83 -12.96 6.54
C ARG A 104 5.37 -13.26 5.17
#